data_385d80ffb0cf340ff67777cc1f424d08
#
_entry.id   385d80ffb0cf340ff67777cc1f424d08
#
_cell.length_a   1.000
_cell.length_b   1.000
_cell.length_c   1.000
_cell.angle_alpha   90.00
_cell.angle_beta   90.00
_cell.angle_gamma   90.00
#
_symmetry.space_group_name_H-M   'P 1'
#
loop_
_entity.id
_entity.type
_entity.pdbx_description
1 polymer ?
#
loop_
_entity_poly.entity_id
_entity_poly.type
_entity_poly.pdbx_seq_one_letter_code
_entity_poly.pdbx_strand_id
1 'polypeptide(L)'
;MKKKGFLLFSLFVTLNILSQQKIALKGIILDQDNLPVPYASIGIISKNIGTTSTEEGTFNFRVTNEEINDNLEISSIGYQTFKIIVADFLSQKSKIIILKEKTTELSEISIMNTEDYVKMALKKLKINSISKNHQLKILYRRWSV
;
A
#
# COMPACT_ATOMS: atom_id res chain seq x y z
N MET A 1 1.05 -50.21 -29.57
CA MET A 1 0.84 -48.82 -30.02
C MET A 1 0.51 -47.83 -28.88
N LYS A 2 -0.02 -48.25 -27.72
CA LYS A 2 -0.39 -47.37 -26.58
C LYS A 2 0.80 -46.72 -25.84
N LYS A 3 1.98 -47.36 -25.80
CA LYS A 3 3.17 -46.87 -25.11
C LYS A 3 3.81 -45.64 -25.78
N LYS A 4 3.74 -45.50 -27.12
CA LYS A 4 4.29 -44.37 -27.87
C LYS A 4 3.49 -43.07 -27.65
N GLY A 5 2.15 -43.16 -27.49
CA GLY A 5 1.29 -42.01 -27.19
C GLY A 5 1.51 -41.45 -25.78
N PHE A 6 1.78 -42.32 -24.80
CA PHE A 6 2.08 -41.88 -23.43
C PHE A 6 3.42 -41.16 -23.33
N LEU A 7 4.43 -41.60 -24.11
CA LEU A 7 5.75 -40.94 -24.15
C LEU A 7 5.70 -39.56 -24.81
N LEU A 8 4.91 -39.41 -25.88
CA LEU A 8 4.64 -38.14 -26.54
C LEU A 8 3.86 -37.16 -25.63
N PHE A 9 2.87 -37.63 -24.89
CA PHE A 9 2.11 -36.84 -23.94
C PHE A 9 2.98 -36.39 -22.76
N SER A 10 3.85 -37.28 -22.24
CA SER A 10 4.83 -36.90 -21.18
C SER A 10 5.81 -35.82 -21.66
N LEU A 11 6.30 -35.91 -22.89
CA LEU A 11 7.19 -34.90 -23.48
C LEU A 11 6.50 -33.54 -23.65
N PHE A 12 5.20 -33.55 -23.98
CA PHE A 12 4.43 -32.30 -24.15
C PHE A 12 4.17 -31.57 -22.81
N VAL A 13 4.01 -32.33 -21.73
CA VAL A 13 3.84 -31.78 -20.38
C VAL A 13 5.14 -31.13 -19.85
N THR A 14 6.30 -31.74 -20.14
CA THR A 14 7.59 -31.21 -19.66
C THR A 14 8.02 -29.93 -20.34
N LEU A 15 7.60 -29.64 -21.56
CA LEU A 15 7.91 -28.42 -22.28
C LEU A 15 7.26 -27.18 -21.69
N ASN A 16 6.16 -27.30 -20.97
CA ASN A 16 5.50 -26.15 -20.32
C ASN A 16 6.18 -25.66 -19.04
N ILE A 17 7.05 -26.48 -18.42
CA ILE A 17 7.70 -26.13 -17.14
C ILE A 17 8.87 -25.15 -17.34
N LEU A 18 9.41 -25.02 -18.54
CA LEU A 18 10.58 -24.19 -18.86
C LEU A 18 10.25 -22.73 -19.19
N SER A 19 8.96 -22.34 -19.21
CA SER A 19 8.52 -21.04 -19.75
C SER A 19 8.50 -19.88 -18.74
N GLN A 20 8.88 -20.06 -17.48
CA GLN A 20 8.88 -18.96 -16.52
C GLN A 20 10.24 -18.27 -16.43
N GLN A 21 10.59 -17.51 -17.46
CA GLN A 21 11.78 -16.68 -17.43
C GLN A 21 11.58 -15.51 -16.44
N LYS A 22 12.33 -15.53 -15.32
CA LYS A 22 12.31 -14.47 -14.32
C LYS A 22 13.28 -13.36 -14.71
N ILE A 23 12.80 -12.14 -14.76
CA ILE A 23 13.55 -10.93 -15.03
C ILE A 23 13.89 -10.28 -13.68
N ALA A 24 15.17 -9.96 -13.45
CA ALA A 24 15.59 -9.31 -12.21
C ALA A 24 15.61 -7.79 -12.41
N LEU A 25 14.78 -7.09 -11.65
CA LEU A 25 14.79 -5.64 -11.49
C LEU A 25 15.77 -5.31 -10.37
N LYS A 26 16.85 -4.66 -10.69
CA LYS A 26 17.88 -4.22 -9.73
C LYS A 26 18.04 -2.72 -9.80
N GLY A 27 18.17 -2.08 -8.66
CA GLY A 27 18.35 -0.63 -8.60
C GLY A 27 18.75 -0.17 -7.21
N ILE A 28 18.89 1.14 -7.08
CA ILE A 28 19.13 1.83 -5.81
C ILE A 28 18.08 2.93 -5.63
N ILE A 29 17.63 3.11 -4.42
CA ILE A 29 16.65 4.13 -4.03
C ILE A 29 17.38 5.16 -3.19
N LEU A 30 17.35 6.41 -3.66
CA LEU A 30 17.94 7.56 -2.99
C LEU A 30 16.86 8.60 -2.71
N ASP A 31 17.15 9.49 -1.78
CA ASP A 31 16.36 10.70 -1.57
C ASP A 31 16.87 11.87 -2.44
N GLN A 32 16.31 13.07 -2.23
CA GLN A 32 16.69 14.28 -2.96
C GLN A 32 18.11 14.78 -2.63
N ASP A 33 18.66 14.37 -1.48
CA ASP A 33 20.02 14.70 -1.03
C ASP A 33 21.03 13.61 -1.42
N ASN A 34 20.61 12.65 -2.28
CA ASN A 34 21.39 11.48 -2.70
C ASN A 34 21.77 10.52 -1.56
N LEU A 35 21.02 10.54 -0.45
CA LEU A 35 21.20 9.57 0.63
C LEU A 35 20.36 8.31 0.33
N PRO A 36 20.87 7.11 0.70
CA PRO A 36 20.14 5.88 0.48
C PRO A 36 18.88 5.83 1.35
N VAL A 37 17.76 5.39 0.73
CA VAL A 37 16.51 5.15 1.45
C VAL A 37 16.41 3.68 1.83
N PRO A 38 16.64 3.34 3.11
CA PRO A 38 16.60 1.97 3.57
C PRO A 38 15.17 1.45 3.73
N TYR A 39 15.00 0.16 3.56
CA TYR A 39 13.76 -0.57 3.84
C TYR A 39 12.52 -0.02 3.12
N ALA A 40 12.71 0.65 1.99
CA ALA A 40 11.59 1.05 1.13
C ALA A 40 10.89 -0.19 0.58
N SER A 41 9.57 -0.16 0.50
CA SER A 41 8.77 -1.22 -0.09
C SER A 41 8.74 -1.07 -1.61
N ILE A 42 9.06 -2.13 -2.34
CA ILE A 42 9.05 -2.19 -3.81
C ILE A 42 8.12 -3.32 -4.21
N GLY A 43 7.12 -3.06 -5.05
CA GLY A 43 6.20 -4.14 -5.44
C GLY A 43 5.22 -3.78 -6.53
N ILE A 44 4.52 -4.80 -6.99
CA ILE A 44 3.38 -4.70 -7.90
C ILE A 44 2.14 -5.03 -7.07
N ILE A 45 1.46 -3.97 -6.62
CA ILE A 45 0.35 -4.08 -5.66
C ILE A 45 -0.80 -4.93 -6.24
N SER A 46 -1.09 -4.79 -7.53
CA SER A 46 -2.15 -5.55 -8.22
C SER A 46 -1.93 -7.07 -8.18
N LYS A 47 -0.69 -7.52 -8.02
CA LYS A 47 -0.29 -8.94 -7.99
C LYS A 47 0.09 -9.43 -6.59
N ASN A 48 0.11 -8.55 -5.58
CA ASN A 48 0.58 -8.84 -4.21
C ASN A 48 2.00 -9.45 -4.17
N ILE A 49 2.89 -8.96 -5.03
CA ILE A 49 4.30 -9.38 -5.06
C ILE A 49 5.20 -8.17 -4.79
N GLY A 50 6.26 -8.40 -4.04
CA GLY A 50 7.16 -7.30 -3.68
C GLY A 50 8.41 -7.76 -2.94
N THR A 51 9.24 -6.77 -2.64
CA THR A 51 10.48 -6.88 -1.85
C THR A 51 10.70 -5.57 -1.10
N THR A 52 11.78 -5.51 -0.33
CA THR A 52 12.24 -4.28 0.34
C THR A 52 13.66 -3.94 -0.09
N SER A 53 14.04 -2.66 -0.02
CA SER A 53 15.43 -2.25 -0.17
C SER A 53 16.27 -2.66 1.04
N THR A 54 17.58 -2.77 0.82
CA THR A 54 18.57 -2.99 1.88
C THR A 54 18.83 -1.68 2.66
N GLU A 55 19.72 -1.73 3.64
CA GLU A 55 20.18 -0.56 4.39
C GLU A 55 20.87 0.48 3.48
N GLU A 56 21.55 0.02 2.43
CA GLU A 56 22.20 0.87 1.42
C GLU A 56 21.22 1.32 0.31
N GLY A 57 19.90 1.12 0.49
CA GLY A 57 18.88 1.49 -0.48
C GLY A 57 18.84 0.62 -1.74
N THR A 58 19.65 -0.44 -1.85
CA THR A 58 19.65 -1.32 -3.02
C THR A 58 18.49 -2.33 -2.97
N PHE A 59 17.99 -2.73 -4.14
CA PHE A 59 16.96 -3.76 -4.23
C PHE A 59 17.21 -4.73 -5.37
N ASN A 60 16.65 -5.93 -5.22
CA ASN A 60 16.61 -6.96 -6.25
C ASN A 60 15.24 -7.62 -6.22
N PHE A 61 14.39 -7.28 -7.19
CA PHE A 61 13.02 -7.78 -7.31
C PHE A 61 12.90 -8.62 -8.59
N ARG A 62 12.26 -9.78 -8.52
CA ARG A 62 12.11 -10.68 -9.67
C ARG A 62 10.66 -10.68 -10.14
N VAL A 63 10.48 -10.44 -11.42
CA VAL A 63 9.19 -10.45 -12.12
C VAL A 63 9.24 -11.44 -13.28
N THR A 64 8.09 -11.80 -13.82
CA THR A 64 7.97 -12.58 -15.06
C THR A 64 7.54 -11.68 -16.22
N ASN A 65 7.41 -12.24 -17.41
CA ASN A 65 6.92 -11.48 -18.57
C ASN A 65 5.47 -10.97 -18.39
N GLU A 66 4.70 -11.60 -17.50
CA GLU A 66 3.31 -11.20 -17.24
C GLU A 66 3.20 -9.86 -16.54
N GLU A 67 4.23 -9.46 -15.77
CA GLU A 67 4.26 -8.22 -15.01
C GLU A 67 4.94 -7.05 -15.75
N ILE A 68 5.40 -7.25 -16.98
CA ILE A 68 6.16 -6.21 -17.72
C ILE A 68 5.36 -4.91 -17.89
N ASN A 69 4.05 -5.01 -18.07
CA ASN A 69 3.18 -3.86 -18.27
C ASN A 69 2.52 -3.36 -16.98
N ASP A 70 2.82 -3.98 -15.84
CA ASP A 70 2.27 -3.58 -14.54
C ASP A 70 3.04 -2.39 -13.94
N ASN A 71 2.39 -1.69 -13.01
CA ASN A 71 3.00 -0.60 -12.27
C ASN A 71 3.87 -1.14 -11.13
N LEU A 72 5.15 -0.82 -11.17
CA LEU A 72 6.06 -0.95 -10.05
C LEU A 72 5.89 0.24 -9.13
N GLU A 73 5.50 0.00 -7.89
CA GLU A 73 5.32 1.03 -6.87
C GLU A 73 6.44 0.93 -5.84
N ILE A 74 7.03 2.08 -5.53
CA ILE A 74 8.05 2.21 -4.49
C ILE A 74 7.55 3.21 -3.46
N SER A 75 7.52 2.78 -2.20
CA SER A 75 7.04 3.60 -1.10
C SER A 75 7.93 3.46 0.14
N SER A 76 8.08 4.56 0.86
CA SER A 76 8.76 4.60 2.15
C SER A 76 8.08 5.64 3.05
N ILE A 77 8.21 5.47 4.37
CA ILE A 77 7.63 6.38 5.35
C ILE A 77 8.32 7.75 5.21
N GLY A 78 7.55 8.81 5.12
CA GLY A 78 8.07 10.17 4.93
C GLY A 78 8.28 10.57 3.47
N TYR A 79 8.10 9.66 2.51
CA TYR A 79 8.29 9.93 1.09
C TYR A 79 6.99 9.79 0.29
N GLN A 80 6.95 10.44 -0.86
CA GLN A 80 5.88 10.30 -1.85
C GLN A 80 6.07 8.96 -2.58
N THR A 81 4.97 8.24 -2.79
CA THR A 81 5.00 6.98 -3.55
C THR A 81 5.42 7.25 -5.00
N PHE A 82 6.46 6.57 -5.43
CA PHE A 82 6.93 6.59 -6.82
C PHE A 82 6.31 5.43 -7.59
N LYS A 83 5.87 5.69 -8.84
CA LYS A 83 5.26 4.67 -9.71
C LYS A 83 5.90 4.73 -11.08
N ILE A 84 6.20 3.57 -11.64
CA ILE A 84 6.75 3.40 -12.99
C ILE A 84 6.30 2.08 -13.57
N ILE A 85 6.08 2.00 -14.88
CA ILE A 85 5.81 0.73 -15.55
C ILE A 85 7.10 -0.11 -15.57
N VAL A 86 6.99 -1.41 -15.32
CA VAL A 86 8.15 -2.32 -15.28
C VAL A 86 8.96 -2.24 -16.57
N ALA A 87 8.31 -2.21 -17.76
CA ALA A 87 8.97 -2.05 -19.05
C ALA A 87 9.81 -0.76 -19.13
N ASP A 88 9.26 0.35 -18.64
CA ASP A 88 9.95 1.65 -18.65
C ASP A 88 11.15 1.62 -17.70
N PHE A 89 11.01 1.02 -16.52
CA PHE A 89 12.13 0.82 -15.61
C PHE A 89 13.25 -0.02 -16.25
N LEU A 90 12.89 -1.09 -16.98
CA LEU A 90 13.86 -1.94 -17.67
C LEU A 90 14.60 -1.20 -18.80
N SER A 91 13.96 -0.26 -19.48
CA SER A 91 14.52 0.53 -20.56
C SER A 91 15.46 1.63 -20.08
N GLN A 92 15.35 2.07 -18.83
CA GLN A 92 16.21 3.12 -18.27
C GLN A 92 17.68 2.69 -18.22
N LYS A 93 18.59 3.59 -18.63
CA LYS A 93 20.03 3.37 -18.52
C LYS A 93 20.50 3.40 -17.06
N SER A 94 19.95 4.32 -16.27
CA SER A 94 20.22 4.42 -14.83
C SER A 94 19.13 3.72 -14.05
N LYS A 95 19.52 2.87 -13.12
CA LYS A 95 18.64 2.15 -12.22
C LYS A 95 18.55 2.84 -10.84
N ILE A 96 18.62 4.16 -10.84
CA ILE A 96 18.49 5.01 -9.66
C ILE A 96 17.08 5.56 -9.61
N ILE A 97 16.42 5.41 -8.47
CA ILE A 97 15.10 5.97 -8.19
C ILE A 97 15.28 7.02 -7.11
N ILE A 98 14.82 8.25 -7.37
CA ILE A 98 14.86 9.33 -6.39
C ILE A 98 13.46 9.51 -5.80
N LEU A 99 13.32 9.29 -4.50
CA LEU A 99 12.09 9.55 -3.76
C LEU A 99 12.05 11.01 -3.29
N LYS A 100 10.90 11.64 -3.46
CA LYS A 100 10.65 13.00 -2.95
C LYS A 100 10.05 12.90 -1.56
N GLU A 101 10.51 13.74 -0.65
CA GLU A 101 9.92 13.84 0.67
C GLU A 101 8.44 14.24 0.59
N LYS A 102 7.65 13.66 1.46
CA LYS A 102 6.26 14.02 1.63
C LYS A 102 6.19 15.16 2.65
N THR A 103 6.12 16.39 2.18
CA THR A 103 5.78 17.54 3.03
C THR A 103 4.36 17.33 3.55
N THR A 104 4.24 16.83 4.76
CA THR A 104 2.97 16.89 5.48
C THR A 104 2.91 18.29 6.08
N GLU A 105 2.22 19.23 5.42
CA GLU A 105 1.79 20.44 6.11
C GLU A 105 0.94 19.95 7.28
N LEU A 106 1.49 20.06 8.48
CA LEU A 106 0.71 19.95 9.70
C LEU A 106 -0.27 21.11 9.63
N SER A 107 -1.50 20.85 9.22
CA SER A 107 -2.58 21.79 9.40
C SER A 107 -2.52 22.20 10.87
N GLU A 108 -2.24 23.47 11.12
CA GLU A 108 -2.21 24.04 12.46
C GLU A 108 -3.48 23.56 13.15
N ILE A 109 -3.33 22.69 14.15
CA ILE A 109 -4.46 22.29 14.98
C ILE A 109 -4.82 23.57 15.71
N SER A 110 -5.80 24.30 15.19
CA SER A 110 -6.41 25.42 15.89
C SER A 110 -6.91 24.88 17.22
N ILE A 111 -6.14 25.07 18.27
CA ILE A 111 -6.53 24.74 19.64
C ILE A 111 -7.66 25.70 19.95
N MET A 112 -8.89 25.26 19.71
CA MET A 112 -10.07 26.03 20.12
C MET A 112 -9.96 26.28 21.62
N ASN A 113 -10.05 27.56 21.99
CA ASN A 113 -10.02 27.96 23.38
C ASN A 113 -11.12 27.21 24.16
N THR A 114 -10.84 26.86 25.41
CA THR A 114 -11.78 26.15 26.31
C THR A 114 -13.16 26.81 26.34
N GLU A 115 -13.22 28.12 26.23
CA GLU A 115 -14.48 28.89 26.15
C GLU A 115 -15.30 28.57 24.90
N ASP A 116 -14.66 28.32 23.75
CA ASP A 116 -15.37 28.01 22.51
C ASP A 116 -15.94 26.58 22.53
N TYR A 117 -15.25 25.63 23.19
CA TYR A 117 -15.81 24.29 23.44
C TYR A 117 -17.03 24.34 24.35
N VAL A 118 -16.97 25.15 25.42
CA VAL A 118 -18.11 25.32 26.33
C VAL A 118 -19.31 25.96 25.61
N LYS A 119 -19.08 27.01 24.82
CA LYS A 119 -20.14 27.66 24.02
C LYS A 119 -20.77 26.69 23.02
N MET A 120 -19.94 25.88 22.34
CA MET A 120 -20.42 24.89 21.38
C MET A 120 -21.20 23.78 22.07
N ALA A 121 -20.75 23.30 23.23
CA ALA A 121 -21.46 22.30 24.05
C ALA A 121 -22.81 22.83 24.53
N LEU A 122 -22.87 24.06 25.03
CA LEU A 122 -24.12 24.71 25.45
C LEU A 122 -25.10 24.89 24.28
N LYS A 123 -24.61 25.24 23.09
CA LYS A 123 -25.44 25.34 21.88
C LYS A 123 -26.02 23.97 21.48
N LYS A 124 -25.23 22.91 21.55
CA LYS A 124 -25.70 21.52 21.29
C LYS A 124 -26.68 21.04 22.34
N LEU A 125 -26.48 21.36 23.62
CA LEU A 125 -27.44 21.05 24.68
C LEU A 125 -28.80 21.69 24.42
N LYS A 126 -28.81 22.96 23.99
CA LYS A 126 -30.05 23.68 23.68
C LYS A 126 -30.82 23.08 22.49
N ILE A 127 -30.10 22.50 21.52
CA ILE A 127 -30.72 21.83 20.36
C ILE A 127 -31.18 20.41 20.71
N ASN A 128 -30.43 19.71 21.56
CA ASN A 128 -30.67 18.30 21.89
C ASN A 128 -31.47 18.14 23.20
N SER A 129 -31.74 19.23 23.94
CA SER A 129 -32.61 19.16 25.13
C SER A 129 -34.07 19.06 24.70
N ILE A 130 -34.76 18.17 25.33
CA ILE A 130 -36.18 17.94 25.09
C ILE A 130 -36.95 19.14 25.64
N SER A 131 -37.45 20.00 24.73
CA SER A 131 -38.13 21.25 25.09
C SER A 131 -39.67 21.10 25.28
N LYS A 132 -40.21 19.91 25.07
CA LYS A 132 -41.63 19.62 25.22
C LYS A 132 -41.88 18.65 26.37
N ASN A 133 -42.96 18.88 27.14
CA ASN A 133 -43.41 17.93 28.14
C ASN A 133 -43.66 16.56 27.47
N HIS A 134 -42.96 15.53 27.93
CA HIS A 134 -43.16 14.16 27.49
C HIS A 134 -43.18 13.26 28.71
N GLN A 135 -44.01 12.22 28.62
CA GLN A 135 -44.11 11.19 29.64
C GLN A 135 -43.06 10.11 29.33
N LEU A 136 -42.16 9.89 30.29
CA LEU A 136 -41.24 8.75 30.28
C LEU A 136 -41.97 7.51 30.78
N LYS A 137 -42.28 6.57 29.91
CA LYS A 137 -42.82 5.26 30.28
C LYS A 137 -41.67 4.31 30.56
N ILE A 138 -41.33 4.10 31.83
CA ILE A 138 -40.28 3.17 32.24
C ILE A 138 -40.90 1.80 32.45
N LEU A 139 -40.56 0.82 31.62
CA LEU A 139 -40.88 -0.58 31.79
C LEU A 139 -39.75 -1.26 32.54
N TYR A 140 -39.94 -1.60 33.81
CA TYR A 140 -39.01 -2.45 34.55
C TYR A 140 -39.55 -3.86 34.69
N ARG A 141 -38.72 -4.86 34.44
CA ARG A 141 -39.06 -6.26 34.65
C ARG A 141 -38.53 -6.69 36.01
N ARG A 142 -39.46 -7.01 36.95
CA ARG A 142 -39.07 -7.58 38.24
C ARG A 142 -38.89 -9.08 38.06
N TRP A 143 -37.69 -9.59 38.35
CA TRP A 143 -37.46 -11.02 38.47
C TRP A 143 -37.84 -11.43 39.90
N SER A 144 -38.87 -12.25 40.07
CA SER A 144 -39.16 -12.96 41.33
C SER A 144 -38.36 -14.26 41.32
N VAL A 145 -37.56 -14.49 42.37
CA VAL A 145 -36.89 -15.75 42.68
C VAL A 145 -37.92 -16.70 43.28
#